data_622b3a969c044581392d71dcb0cb258f
#
_entry.id   622b3a969c044581392d71dcb0cb258f
#
_cell.length_a   1.000
_cell.length_b   1.000
_cell.length_c   1.000
_cell.angle_alpha   90.00
_cell.angle_beta   90.00
_cell.angle_gamma   90.00
#
_symmetry.space_group_name_H-M   'P 1'
#
loop_
_entity.id
_entity.type
_entity.pdbx_description
1 polymer ?
#
loop_
_entity_poly.entity_id
_entity_poly.type
_entity_poly.pdbx_seq_one_letter_code
_entity_poly.pdbx_strand_id
1 'polypeptide(L)'
;MKNIILCGYNWSGCKALEILVKKKFNIYVYTHKSNYYESDLISYCKEKKVRFTTKKISLKNLPFKPDLIISISYRLKIPDKVLKLSTFKPFNLHPSLLPKYKGCSSVTWAMVNDEKKIGFTYHYMNATYDSGNIILQKEIDIEKFDLQITLYYRLMFISLMYLEEVINRVKNNFKGKKQIGNFFLSYYWIIRISLG
;
A
#
# COMPACT_ATOMS: atom_id res chain seq x y z
N MET A 1 -19.37 -6.98 1.25
CA MET A 1 -18.04 -6.96 0.62
C MET A 1 -17.59 -8.40 0.44
N LYS A 2 -17.38 -8.83 -0.81
CA LYS A 2 -17.01 -10.20 -1.17
C LYS A 2 -15.79 -10.22 -2.09
N ASN A 3 -15.74 -9.34 -3.08
CA ASN A 3 -14.76 -9.32 -4.16
C ASN A 3 -13.66 -8.30 -3.85
N ILE A 4 -12.43 -8.74 -3.59
CA ILE A 4 -11.28 -7.88 -3.29
C ILE A 4 -10.23 -8.00 -4.38
N ILE A 5 -9.71 -6.88 -4.83
CA ILE A 5 -8.48 -6.79 -5.60
C ILE A 5 -7.36 -6.32 -4.67
N LEU A 6 -6.33 -7.14 -4.53
CA LEU A 6 -5.09 -6.78 -3.86
C LEU A 6 -4.05 -6.42 -4.93
N CYS A 7 -3.64 -5.17 -4.97
CA CYS A 7 -2.45 -4.72 -5.68
C CYS A 7 -1.29 -4.76 -4.68
N GLY A 8 -0.40 -5.74 -4.79
CA GLY A 8 0.62 -6.01 -3.78
C GLY A 8 1.97 -6.37 -4.37
N TYR A 9 3.01 -6.34 -3.51
CA TYR A 9 4.36 -6.68 -3.89
C TYR A 9 5.16 -7.18 -2.68
N ASN A 10 6.12 -8.08 -2.91
CA ASN A 10 7.06 -8.62 -1.94
C ASN A 10 6.38 -9.17 -0.67
N TRP A 11 7.16 -9.24 0.42
CA TRP A 11 6.75 -9.76 1.72
C TRP A 11 5.48 -9.07 2.27
N SER A 12 5.37 -7.77 2.17
CA SER A 12 4.20 -7.04 2.67
C SER A 12 2.91 -7.41 1.92
N GLY A 13 3.03 -7.63 0.61
CA GLY A 13 1.94 -8.16 -0.21
C GLY A 13 1.54 -9.59 0.21
N CYS A 14 2.52 -10.47 0.49
CA CYS A 14 2.27 -11.83 0.99
C CYS A 14 1.52 -11.78 2.33
N LYS A 15 1.99 -10.95 3.25
CA LYS A 15 1.38 -10.81 4.58
C LYS A 15 -0.04 -10.22 4.51
N ALA A 16 -0.25 -9.23 3.65
CA ALA A 16 -1.60 -8.72 3.39
C ALA A 16 -2.52 -9.81 2.82
N LEU A 17 -2.04 -10.59 1.85
CA LEU A 17 -2.80 -11.70 1.27
C LEU A 17 -3.14 -12.76 2.33
N GLU A 18 -2.21 -13.12 3.21
CA GLU A 18 -2.44 -14.05 4.32
C GLU A 18 -3.63 -13.60 5.19
N ILE A 19 -3.67 -12.32 5.55
CA ILE A 19 -4.74 -11.74 6.36
C ILE A 19 -6.09 -11.82 5.60
N LEU A 20 -6.09 -11.51 4.31
CA LEU A 20 -7.32 -11.49 3.51
C LEU A 20 -7.89 -12.89 3.24
N VAL A 21 -7.03 -13.89 3.01
CA VAL A 21 -7.46 -15.30 2.77
C VAL A 21 -8.21 -15.86 3.98
N LYS A 22 -7.77 -15.53 5.20
CA LYS A 22 -8.45 -15.96 6.44
C LYS A 22 -9.91 -15.48 6.53
N LYS A 23 -10.27 -14.43 5.80
CA LYS A 23 -11.61 -13.83 5.79
C LYS A 23 -12.54 -14.38 4.71
N LYS A 24 -12.12 -15.38 3.94
CA LYS A 24 -12.91 -16.03 2.89
C LYS A 24 -13.42 -15.07 1.79
N PHE A 25 -12.65 -14.02 1.49
CA PHE A 25 -12.95 -13.16 0.36
C PHE A 25 -12.62 -13.84 -0.97
N ASN A 26 -13.32 -13.47 -2.03
CA ASN A 26 -12.92 -13.76 -3.41
C ASN A 26 -11.82 -12.78 -3.80
N ILE A 27 -10.56 -13.23 -3.82
CA ILE A 27 -9.40 -12.37 -4.00
C ILE A 27 -8.80 -12.59 -5.38
N TYR A 28 -8.40 -11.48 -6.00
CA TYR A 28 -7.54 -11.48 -7.16
C TYR A 28 -6.34 -10.55 -6.92
N VAL A 29 -5.14 -11.02 -7.26
CA VAL A 29 -3.90 -10.29 -6.96
C VAL A 29 -3.29 -9.71 -8.24
N TYR A 30 -2.98 -8.42 -8.22
CA TYR A 30 -2.09 -7.78 -9.17
C TYR A 30 -0.73 -7.57 -8.51
N THR A 31 0.31 -8.08 -9.15
CA THR A 31 1.69 -7.98 -8.67
C THR A 31 2.65 -7.78 -9.84
N HIS A 32 3.94 -7.82 -9.59
CA HIS A 32 4.97 -7.81 -10.61
C HIS A 32 6.14 -8.69 -10.16
N LYS A 33 6.98 -9.10 -11.09
CA LYS A 33 8.15 -9.93 -10.78
C LYS A 33 9.10 -9.20 -9.83
N SER A 34 9.63 -9.90 -8.85
CA SER A 34 10.72 -9.42 -8.01
C SER A 34 12.06 -9.84 -8.62
N ASN A 35 13.02 -8.92 -8.63
CA ASN A 35 14.41 -9.22 -8.99
C ASN A 35 15.27 -9.52 -7.75
N TYR A 36 14.66 -9.58 -6.57
CA TYR A 36 15.33 -9.78 -5.31
C TYR A 36 14.93 -11.13 -4.70
N TYR A 37 15.82 -11.72 -3.92
CA TYR A 37 15.58 -12.93 -3.10
C TYR A 37 14.68 -12.62 -1.90
N GLU A 38 13.56 -11.98 -2.12
CA GLU A 38 12.56 -11.71 -1.09
C GLU A 38 11.34 -12.60 -1.29
N SER A 39 10.51 -12.70 -0.24
CA SER A 39 9.23 -13.40 -0.30
C SER A 39 8.41 -12.92 -1.50
N ASP A 40 8.30 -13.80 -2.51
CA ASP A 40 7.66 -13.48 -3.76
C ASP A 40 6.15 -13.72 -3.67
N LEU A 41 5.39 -12.65 -3.87
CA LEU A 41 3.92 -12.73 -3.85
C LEU A 41 3.36 -13.66 -4.93
N ILE A 42 4.07 -13.86 -6.04
CA ILE A 42 3.67 -14.80 -7.10
C ILE A 42 3.70 -16.23 -6.57
N SER A 43 4.82 -16.63 -5.95
CA SER A 43 4.98 -17.96 -5.34
C SER A 43 3.97 -18.19 -4.23
N TYR A 44 3.73 -17.18 -3.41
CA TYR A 44 2.72 -17.25 -2.35
C TYR A 44 1.28 -17.39 -2.89
N CYS A 45 0.94 -16.69 -3.96
CA CYS A 45 -0.36 -16.87 -4.63
C CYS A 45 -0.55 -18.28 -5.17
N LYS A 46 0.50 -18.88 -5.76
CA LYS A 46 0.49 -20.27 -6.25
C LYS A 46 0.24 -21.26 -5.10
N GLU A 47 1.00 -21.13 -4.01
CA GLU A 47 0.85 -21.95 -2.80
C GLU A 47 -0.57 -21.88 -2.24
N LYS A 48 -1.12 -20.69 -2.11
CA LYS A 48 -2.47 -20.46 -1.56
C LYS A 48 -3.59 -20.64 -2.58
N LYS A 49 -3.27 -21.03 -3.83
CA LYS A 49 -4.23 -21.22 -4.94
C LYS A 49 -5.08 -19.95 -5.21
N VAL A 50 -4.50 -18.78 -5.02
CA VAL A 50 -5.14 -17.49 -5.29
C VAL A 50 -4.81 -17.05 -6.71
N ARG A 51 -5.84 -16.62 -7.45
CA ARG A 51 -5.68 -16.11 -8.82
C ARG A 51 -4.89 -14.79 -8.82
N PHE A 52 -3.94 -14.66 -9.74
CA PHE A 52 -3.11 -13.46 -9.86
C PHE A 52 -2.73 -13.16 -11.30
N THR A 53 -2.18 -11.96 -11.52
CA THR A 53 -1.54 -11.56 -12.76
C THR A 53 -0.37 -10.63 -12.50
N THR A 54 0.61 -10.66 -13.41
CA THR A 54 1.73 -9.69 -13.43
C THR A 54 1.50 -8.55 -14.43
N LYS A 55 0.36 -8.56 -15.14
CA LYS A 55 -0.03 -7.45 -16.01
C LYS A 55 -0.43 -6.24 -15.17
N LYS A 56 -0.12 -5.03 -15.65
CA LYS A 56 -0.62 -3.79 -15.04
C LYS A 56 -2.14 -3.79 -15.01
N ILE A 57 -2.71 -3.42 -13.87
CA ILE A 57 -4.17 -3.32 -13.72
C ILE A 57 -4.77 -2.30 -14.70
N SER A 58 -5.85 -2.68 -15.35
CA SER A 58 -6.59 -1.84 -16.31
C SER A 58 -8.05 -2.28 -16.38
N LEU A 59 -8.92 -1.46 -16.97
CA LEU A 59 -10.33 -1.83 -17.20
C LEU A 59 -10.50 -3.12 -18.01
N LYS A 60 -9.56 -3.38 -18.94
CA LYS A 60 -9.64 -4.54 -19.86
C LYS A 60 -9.31 -5.88 -19.22
N ASN A 61 -8.63 -5.88 -18.06
CA ASN A 61 -8.15 -7.11 -17.43
C ASN A 61 -8.67 -7.31 -15.98
N LEU A 62 -9.73 -6.60 -15.60
CA LEU A 62 -10.38 -6.84 -14.31
C LEU A 62 -11.07 -8.20 -14.34
N PRO A 63 -10.84 -9.07 -13.35
CA PRO A 63 -11.45 -10.39 -13.29
C PRO A 63 -12.93 -10.36 -12.86
N PHE A 64 -13.32 -9.28 -12.21
CA PHE A 64 -14.66 -8.98 -11.71
C PHE A 64 -14.78 -7.50 -11.30
N LYS A 65 -16.00 -7.02 -11.06
CA LYS A 65 -16.23 -5.72 -10.44
C LYS A 65 -15.79 -5.79 -8.97
N PRO A 66 -14.79 -4.99 -8.54
CA PRO A 66 -14.30 -5.05 -7.18
C PRO A 66 -15.27 -4.39 -6.19
N ASP A 67 -15.45 -5.01 -5.03
CA ASP A 67 -16.03 -4.32 -3.90
C ASP A 67 -15.00 -3.40 -3.26
N LEU A 68 -13.75 -3.86 -3.18
CA LEU A 68 -12.65 -3.07 -2.61
C LEU A 68 -11.34 -3.34 -3.35
N ILE A 69 -10.58 -2.28 -3.58
CA ILE A 69 -9.21 -2.34 -4.09
C ILE A 69 -8.27 -1.89 -2.97
N ILE A 70 -7.30 -2.74 -2.63
CA ILE A 70 -6.29 -2.52 -1.61
C ILE A 70 -4.93 -2.46 -2.27
N SER A 71 -4.11 -1.45 -1.96
CA SER A 71 -2.75 -1.32 -2.44
C SER A 71 -1.77 -1.44 -1.28
N ILE A 72 -0.83 -2.38 -1.37
CA ILE A 72 0.22 -2.63 -0.38
C ILE A 72 1.56 -2.80 -1.12
N SER A 73 2.43 -1.82 -1.05
CA SER A 73 3.74 -1.80 -1.73
C SER A 73 3.69 -1.99 -3.26
N TYR A 74 2.55 -1.74 -3.89
CA TYR A 74 2.39 -1.87 -5.33
C TYR A 74 3.04 -0.70 -6.07
N ARG A 75 3.99 -0.99 -6.98
CA ARG A 75 4.83 0.03 -7.63
C ARG A 75 4.18 0.71 -8.84
N LEU A 76 3.10 0.14 -9.38
CA LEU A 76 2.47 0.66 -10.59
C LEU A 76 1.24 1.52 -10.24
N LYS A 77 1.03 2.58 -11.01
CA LYS A 77 -0.16 3.42 -10.83
C LYS A 77 -1.43 2.64 -11.18
N ILE A 78 -2.41 2.68 -10.27
CA ILE A 78 -3.76 2.17 -10.52
C ILE A 78 -4.54 3.30 -11.22
N PRO A 79 -5.10 3.08 -12.42
CA PRO A 79 -5.82 4.13 -13.13
C PRO A 79 -7.06 4.60 -12.36
N ASP A 80 -7.32 5.91 -12.38
CA ASP A 80 -8.49 6.51 -11.69
C ASP A 80 -9.82 5.86 -12.12
N LYS A 81 -9.95 5.56 -13.43
CA LYS A 81 -11.13 4.84 -13.97
C LYS A 81 -11.34 3.47 -13.31
N VAL A 82 -10.26 2.78 -12.91
CA VAL A 82 -10.33 1.50 -12.18
C VAL A 82 -10.72 1.72 -10.73
N LEU A 83 -10.11 2.73 -10.07
CA LEU A 83 -10.43 3.07 -8.68
C LEU A 83 -11.92 3.39 -8.51
N LYS A 84 -12.52 4.09 -9.46
CA LYS A 84 -13.94 4.48 -9.45
C LYS A 84 -14.93 3.31 -9.60
N LEU A 85 -14.48 2.13 -10.04
CA LEU A 85 -15.33 0.94 -10.13
C LEU A 85 -15.54 0.25 -8.79
N SER A 86 -14.69 0.53 -7.82
CA SER A 86 -14.78 -0.07 -6.49
C SER A 86 -16.02 0.42 -5.74
N THR A 87 -16.77 -0.50 -5.16
CA THR A 87 -17.98 -0.20 -4.37
C THR A 87 -17.63 0.63 -3.13
N PHE A 88 -16.58 0.19 -2.42
CA PHE A 88 -16.01 0.95 -1.30
C PHE A 88 -14.80 1.74 -1.77
N LYS A 89 -14.52 2.87 -1.11
CA LYS A 89 -13.36 3.69 -1.46
C LYS A 89 -12.06 2.89 -1.35
N PRO A 90 -11.28 2.79 -2.43
CA PRO A 90 -10.02 2.06 -2.43
C PRO A 90 -8.99 2.77 -1.56
N PHE A 91 -8.08 1.99 -0.95
CA PHE A 91 -7.05 2.55 -0.08
C PHE A 91 -5.65 1.98 -0.34
N ASN A 92 -4.65 2.73 0.09
CA ASN A 92 -3.25 2.37 0.06
C ASN A 92 -2.64 2.42 1.46
N LEU A 93 -1.64 1.58 1.70
CA LEU A 93 -0.73 1.67 2.84
C LEU A 93 0.54 2.37 2.40
N HIS A 94 0.85 3.50 3.03
CA HIS A 94 2.05 4.28 2.78
C HIS A 94 2.95 4.31 4.03
N PRO A 95 4.26 3.98 3.91
CA PRO A 95 5.18 3.89 5.04
C PRO A 95 5.75 5.27 5.44
N SER A 96 4.89 6.23 5.71
CA SER A 96 5.23 7.52 6.33
C SER A 96 4.05 8.12 7.07
N LEU A 97 4.31 9.16 7.86
CA LEU A 97 3.31 10.04 8.46
C LEU A 97 2.85 11.08 7.44
N LEU A 98 1.93 10.72 6.54
CA LEU A 98 1.39 11.67 5.56
C LEU A 98 0.82 12.93 6.25
N PRO A 99 1.06 14.12 5.68
CA PRO A 99 1.56 14.42 4.33
C PRO A 99 3.09 14.42 4.16
N LYS A 100 3.89 14.13 5.20
CA LYS A 100 5.35 14.02 5.08
C LYS A 100 5.73 12.80 4.22
N TYR A 101 6.79 12.95 3.44
CA TYR A 101 7.42 11.85 2.66
C TYR A 101 6.47 11.11 1.73
N LYS A 102 5.65 11.83 0.96
CA LYS A 102 4.87 11.27 -0.16
C LYS A 102 5.80 10.68 -1.22
N GLY A 103 5.35 9.63 -1.89
CA GLY A 103 6.09 8.99 -2.98
C GLY A 103 6.99 7.86 -2.52
N CYS A 104 8.17 7.72 -3.13
CA CYS A 104 9.05 6.58 -2.93
C CYS A 104 10.07 6.81 -1.81
N SER A 105 10.59 5.69 -1.24
CA SER A 105 11.73 5.70 -0.29
C SER A 105 11.51 6.54 0.98
N SER A 106 10.26 6.65 1.43
CA SER A 106 9.89 7.47 2.59
C SER A 106 10.67 7.13 3.86
N VAL A 107 10.93 5.84 4.13
CA VAL A 107 11.73 5.38 5.27
C VAL A 107 13.18 5.87 5.17
N THR A 108 13.78 5.77 3.98
CA THR A 108 15.14 6.26 3.72
C THR A 108 15.24 7.76 3.99
N TRP A 109 14.29 8.53 3.47
CA TRP A 109 14.30 9.98 3.66
C TRP A 109 14.04 10.40 5.10
N ALA A 110 13.21 9.68 5.84
CA ALA A 110 13.03 9.93 7.26
C ALA A 110 14.35 9.75 8.04
N MET A 111 15.11 8.69 7.73
CA MET A 111 16.43 8.46 8.35
C MET A 111 17.48 9.49 7.91
N VAL A 112 17.54 9.84 6.63
CA VAL A 112 18.47 10.89 6.12
C VAL A 112 18.21 12.23 6.77
N ASN A 113 16.95 12.55 7.07
CA ASN A 113 16.57 13.79 7.76
C ASN A 113 16.63 13.69 9.29
N ASP A 114 17.24 12.63 9.82
CA ASP A 114 17.42 12.40 11.27
C ASP A 114 16.10 12.50 12.06
N GLU A 115 14.99 12.08 11.44
CA GLU A 115 13.71 12.00 12.16
C GLU A 115 13.84 11.02 13.34
N LYS A 116 13.23 11.37 14.46
CA LYS A 116 13.23 10.49 15.65
C LYS A 116 12.07 9.53 15.65
N LYS A 117 11.07 9.82 14.84
CA LYS A 117 9.86 9.02 14.68
C LYS A 117 9.52 8.87 13.21
N ILE A 118 8.96 7.73 12.88
CA ILE A 118 8.37 7.44 11.58
C ILE A 118 6.98 6.85 11.80
N GLY A 119 6.20 6.71 10.76
CA GLY A 119 4.92 6.02 10.89
C GLY A 119 4.43 5.47 9.58
N PHE A 120 3.22 4.96 9.64
CA PHE A 120 2.51 4.49 8.47
C PHE A 120 1.14 5.15 8.39
N THR A 121 0.66 5.27 7.18
CA THR A 121 -0.65 5.86 6.88
C THR A 121 -1.44 4.97 5.95
N TYR A 122 -2.59 4.52 6.39
CA TYR A 122 -3.64 4.06 5.50
C TYR A 122 -4.45 5.26 5.03
N HIS A 123 -4.53 5.46 3.73
CA HIS A 123 -5.25 6.57 3.13
C HIS A 123 -6.06 6.12 1.93
N TYR A 124 -7.14 6.84 1.62
CA TYR A 124 -7.90 6.61 0.39
C TYR A 124 -7.06 6.93 -0.83
N MET A 125 -7.22 6.16 -1.89
CA MET A 125 -6.59 6.44 -3.18
C MET A 125 -7.47 7.38 -4.01
N ASN A 126 -6.80 8.28 -4.73
CA ASN A 126 -7.37 9.17 -5.72
C ASN A 126 -6.42 9.33 -6.91
N ALA A 127 -6.70 10.25 -7.83
CA ALA A 127 -5.88 10.49 -9.03
C ALA A 127 -4.45 10.95 -8.70
N THR A 128 -4.26 11.62 -7.54
CA THR A 128 -2.96 12.13 -7.09
C THR A 128 -2.35 11.19 -6.06
N TYR A 129 -1.07 10.83 -6.23
CA TYR A 129 -0.40 9.93 -5.30
C TYR A 129 -0.41 10.47 -3.87
N ASP A 130 -0.66 9.59 -2.91
CA ASP A 130 -0.55 9.77 -1.46
C ASP A 130 -1.25 11.03 -0.91
N SER A 131 -2.33 11.48 -1.58
CA SER A 131 -3.03 12.73 -1.26
C SER A 131 -4.44 12.54 -0.68
N GLY A 132 -4.94 11.32 -0.66
CA GLY A 132 -6.29 11.04 -0.17
C GLY A 132 -6.41 11.14 1.35
N ASN A 133 -7.64 11.19 1.83
CA ASN A 133 -7.93 11.30 3.27
C ASN A 133 -7.34 10.12 4.05
N ILE A 134 -6.80 10.41 5.22
CA ILE A 134 -6.21 9.45 6.15
C ILE A 134 -7.33 8.63 6.82
N ILE A 135 -7.24 7.31 6.72
CA ILE A 135 -8.15 6.36 7.37
C ILE A 135 -7.61 6.00 8.76
N LEU A 136 -6.32 5.69 8.83
CA LEU A 136 -5.59 5.38 10.04
C LEU A 136 -4.14 5.77 9.86
N GLN A 137 -3.56 6.34 10.91
CA GLN A 137 -2.15 6.71 10.96
C GLN A 137 -1.61 6.39 12.35
N LYS A 138 -0.41 5.82 12.40
CA LYS A 138 0.29 5.50 13.64
C LYS A 138 1.77 5.81 13.48
N GLU A 139 2.42 6.18 14.58
CA GLU A 139 3.87 6.42 14.64
C GLU A 139 4.57 5.35 15.45
N ILE A 140 5.85 5.17 15.17
CA ILE A 140 6.82 4.39 15.94
C ILE A 140 8.12 5.18 16.07
N ASP A 141 8.89 4.91 17.10
CA ASP A 141 10.21 5.49 17.26
C ASP A 141 11.22 4.85 16.31
N ILE A 142 12.18 5.64 15.85
CA ILE A 142 13.36 5.14 15.12
C ILE A 142 14.41 4.85 16.18
N GLU A 143 14.79 3.58 16.30
CA GLU A 143 15.75 3.13 17.28
C GLU A 143 17.19 3.42 16.84
N LYS A 144 18.10 3.62 17.80
CA LYS A 144 19.51 3.99 17.54
C LYS A 144 20.23 3.02 16.57
N PHE A 145 19.85 1.76 16.59
CA PHE A 145 20.50 0.72 15.77
C PHE A 145 19.63 0.28 14.58
N ASP A 146 18.55 0.99 14.27
CA ASP A 146 17.76 0.69 13.09
C ASP A 146 18.59 0.92 11.83
N LEU A 147 18.64 -0.12 10.99
CA LEU A 147 18.99 0.02 9.59
C LEU A 147 17.73 0.32 8.78
N GLN A 148 17.88 0.94 7.62
CA GLN A 148 16.75 1.27 6.74
C GLN A 148 15.86 0.04 6.48
N ILE A 149 16.47 -1.11 6.25
CA ILE A 149 15.77 -2.35 5.96
C ILE A 149 15.02 -2.89 7.19
N THR A 150 15.63 -2.89 8.36
CA THR A 150 15.00 -3.38 9.60
C THR A 150 13.86 -2.48 10.03
N LEU A 151 14.04 -1.16 9.94
CA LEU A 151 13.00 -0.17 10.22
C LEU A 151 11.81 -0.34 9.27
N TYR A 152 12.08 -0.52 7.95
CA TYR A 152 11.03 -0.75 6.97
C TYR A 152 10.20 -2.00 7.29
N TYR A 153 10.85 -3.14 7.57
CA TYR A 153 10.12 -4.37 7.89
C TYR A 153 9.36 -4.26 9.20
N ARG A 154 9.94 -3.66 10.24
CA ARG A 154 9.28 -3.40 11.53
C ARG A 154 8.04 -2.53 11.33
N LEU A 155 8.17 -1.43 10.60
CA LEU A 155 7.07 -0.52 10.29
C LEU A 155 5.95 -1.22 9.51
N MET A 156 6.30 -1.98 8.45
CA MET A 156 5.32 -2.70 7.64
C MET A 156 4.64 -3.82 8.42
N PHE A 157 5.38 -4.54 9.28
CA PHE A 157 4.79 -5.56 10.14
C PHE A 157 3.74 -4.98 11.08
N ILE A 158 4.09 -3.91 11.80
CA ILE A 158 3.17 -3.22 12.69
C ILE A 158 1.96 -2.67 11.91
N SER A 159 2.19 -2.06 10.74
CA SER A 159 1.10 -1.50 9.94
C SER A 159 0.08 -2.56 9.52
N LEU A 160 0.53 -3.74 9.12
CA LEU A 160 -0.35 -4.82 8.66
C LEU A 160 -1.21 -5.42 9.78
N MET A 161 -0.83 -5.28 11.05
CA MET A 161 -1.69 -5.63 12.18
C MET A 161 -2.99 -4.82 12.21
N TYR A 162 -3.00 -3.63 11.61
CA TYR A 162 -4.18 -2.75 11.53
C TYR A 162 -5.01 -2.93 10.25
N LEU A 163 -4.62 -3.84 9.33
CA LEU A 163 -5.30 -3.97 8.04
C LEU A 163 -6.79 -4.33 8.21
N GLU A 164 -7.13 -5.20 9.14
CA GLU A 164 -8.52 -5.57 9.41
C GLU A 164 -9.35 -4.40 9.96
N GLU A 165 -8.78 -3.62 10.86
CA GLU A 165 -9.41 -2.41 11.39
C GLU A 165 -9.71 -1.41 10.27
N VAL A 166 -8.75 -1.19 9.37
CA VAL A 166 -8.90 -0.29 8.22
C VAL A 166 -10.02 -0.78 7.29
N ILE A 167 -10.05 -2.06 6.98
CA ILE A 167 -11.13 -2.67 6.17
C ILE A 167 -12.49 -2.43 6.82
N ASN A 168 -12.60 -2.60 8.14
CA ASN A 168 -13.86 -2.36 8.86
C ASN A 168 -14.26 -0.88 8.84
N ARG A 169 -13.31 0.05 9.02
CA ARG A 169 -13.57 1.49 8.88
C ARG A 169 -14.11 1.84 7.48
N VAL A 170 -13.50 1.29 6.44
CA VAL A 170 -13.91 1.49 5.04
C VAL A 170 -15.31 0.92 4.79
N LYS A 171 -15.61 -0.28 5.29
CA LYS A 171 -16.94 -0.89 5.20
C LYS A 171 -18.02 -0.04 5.87
N ASN A 172 -17.68 0.63 6.96
CA ASN A 172 -18.57 1.53 7.70
C ASN A 172 -18.57 2.96 7.13
N ASN A 173 -18.11 3.13 5.89
CA ASN A 173 -18.11 4.40 5.16
C ASN A 173 -17.36 5.54 5.90
N PHE A 174 -16.33 5.22 6.68
CA PHE A 174 -15.50 6.23 7.31
C PHE A 174 -14.91 7.18 6.26
N LYS A 175 -15.14 8.49 6.41
CA LYS A 175 -14.76 9.48 5.38
C LYS A 175 -13.26 9.79 5.38
N GLY A 176 -12.55 9.42 6.45
CA GLY A 176 -11.15 9.76 6.66
C GLY A 176 -10.94 11.22 7.05
N LYS A 177 -9.75 11.52 7.56
CA LYS A 177 -9.31 12.88 7.93
C LYS A 177 -8.53 13.48 6.77
N LYS A 178 -8.80 14.75 6.43
CA LYS A 178 -8.04 15.49 5.41
C LYS A 178 -6.58 15.62 5.85
N GLN A 179 -5.65 15.47 4.90
CA GLN A 179 -4.25 15.76 5.15
C GLN A 179 -4.06 17.28 5.29
N ILE A 180 -3.38 17.71 6.36
CA ILE A 180 -3.07 19.12 6.66
C ILE A 180 -1.57 19.24 6.88
N GLY A 181 -0.94 20.27 6.31
CA GLY A 181 0.49 20.56 6.48
C GLY A 181 1.29 20.60 5.17
N ASN A 182 2.57 20.94 5.29
CA ASN A 182 3.48 21.07 4.15
C ASN A 182 3.90 19.69 3.61
N PHE A 183 4.07 19.63 2.29
CA PHE A 183 4.44 18.44 1.56
C PHE A 183 5.96 18.39 1.39
N PHE A 184 6.63 17.43 2.03
CA PHE A 184 7.94 17.00 1.58
C PHE A 184 7.74 15.90 0.52
N LEU A 185 7.97 16.25 -0.75
CA LEU A 185 8.08 15.24 -1.81
C LEU A 185 9.42 14.53 -1.63
N SER A 186 9.43 13.21 -1.62
CA SER A 186 10.69 12.48 -1.73
C SER A 186 11.28 12.75 -3.11
N TYR A 187 12.53 13.19 -3.16
CA TYR A 187 13.24 13.67 -4.36
C TYR A 187 13.31 12.65 -5.53
N TYR A 188 13.00 11.39 -5.30
CA TYR A 188 13.10 10.33 -6.31
C TYR A 188 12.15 10.50 -7.52
N TRP A 189 11.08 11.29 -7.40
CA TRP A 189 10.21 11.62 -8.52
C TRP A 189 10.84 12.59 -9.51
N ILE A 190 11.72 13.48 -9.03
CA ILE A 190 12.34 14.51 -9.86
C ILE A 190 13.37 13.90 -10.81
N ILE A 191 14.13 12.89 -10.37
CA ILE A 191 15.17 12.24 -11.20
C ILE A 191 14.55 11.39 -12.32
N ARG A 192 13.37 10.82 -12.14
CA ARG A 192 12.71 10.00 -13.17
C ARG A 192 12.00 10.81 -14.25
N ILE A 193 11.66 12.08 -13.98
CA ILE A 193 11.07 13.00 -14.96
C ILE A 193 12.15 13.64 -15.84
N SER A 194 13.39 13.72 -15.37
CA SER A 194 14.52 14.31 -16.12
C SER A 194 15.34 13.30 -16.94
N LEU A 195 15.02 12.00 -16.85
CA LEU A 195 15.71 10.92 -17.59
C LEU A 195 14.76 10.07 -18.48
N GLY A 196 13.53 10.53 -18.69
CA GLY A 196 12.54 9.86 -19.54
C GLY A 196 12.16 10.67 -20.77
#